data_abd9bb30de73f428243e9a5743aab92d
#
_entry.id   abd9bb30de73f428243e9a5743aab92d
#
_cell.length_a   1.000
_cell.length_b   1.000
_cell.length_c   1.000
_cell.angle_alpha   90.00
_cell.angle_beta   90.00
_cell.angle_gamma   90.00
#
_symmetry.space_group_name_H-M   'P 1'
#
loop_
_entity.id
_entity.type
_entity.pdbx_description
1 polymer ?
#
loop_
_entity_poly.entity_id
_entity_poly.type
_entity_poly.pdbx_seq_one_letter_code
_entity_poly.pdbx_strand_id
1 'polypeptide(L)'
;MSKAFKYYWEDFAVGSTRKFGGKTLSEEEIVRFAKEFDPQPFHVDPEAAARSVYGGLIASGWHTCALAMRMMCDAYLLDSASQGSPGVEEVKWLKPVRPGDTLRVEFTVLESRPLESKPHIGLIHAQWRMYNQKDECVMQMLGGGMFRRRAVP
;
A
#
# COMPACT_ATOMS: atom_id res chain seq x y z
N MET A 1 18.45 25.19 2.85
CA MET A 1 17.56 25.16 1.67
C MET A 1 16.56 24.04 1.79
N SER A 2 15.29 24.31 1.65
CA SER A 2 14.28 23.26 1.61
C SER A 2 14.44 22.45 0.32
N LYS A 3 14.48 21.12 0.44
CA LYS A 3 14.50 20.23 -0.71
C LYS A 3 13.23 20.44 -1.54
N ALA A 4 13.37 20.72 -2.82
CA ALA A 4 12.22 20.73 -3.72
C ALA A 4 11.75 19.29 -3.94
N PHE A 5 10.45 19.06 -3.81
CA PHE A 5 9.85 17.77 -4.09
C PHE A 5 9.46 17.67 -5.57
N LYS A 6 9.41 16.47 -6.08
CA LYS A 6 8.94 16.23 -7.44
C LYS A 6 7.42 16.34 -7.54
N TYR A 7 6.70 15.85 -6.50
CA TYR A 7 5.24 15.82 -6.48
C TYR A 7 4.67 16.61 -5.31
N TYR A 8 3.60 17.33 -5.63
CA TYR A 8 2.77 18.10 -4.69
C TYR A 8 1.31 17.69 -4.85
N TRP A 9 0.43 18.20 -4.03
CA TRP A 9 -0.99 17.85 -4.07
C TRP A 9 -1.61 17.95 -5.47
N GLU A 10 -1.24 18.97 -6.23
CA GLU A 10 -1.77 19.23 -7.58
C GLU A 10 -1.42 18.13 -8.58
N ASP A 11 -0.41 17.32 -8.30
CA ASP A 11 0.03 16.22 -9.17
C ASP A 11 -0.83 14.95 -8.98
N PHE A 12 -1.78 14.98 -8.04
CA PHE A 12 -2.67 13.84 -7.74
C PHE A 12 -4.10 14.20 -8.16
N ALA A 13 -4.32 14.31 -9.45
CA ALA A 13 -5.64 14.68 -10.01
C ALA A 13 -6.67 13.57 -9.84
N VAL A 14 -7.92 13.94 -9.58
CA VAL A 14 -9.04 12.99 -9.50
C VAL A 14 -9.14 12.19 -10.78
N GLY A 15 -9.29 10.87 -10.65
CA GLY A 15 -9.36 9.93 -11.76
C GLY A 15 -8.00 9.48 -12.29
N SER A 16 -6.90 10.09 -11.85
CA SER A 16 -5.57 9.66 -12.25
C SER A 16 -5.20 8.33 -11.59
N THR A 17 -4.49 7.50 -12.35
CA THR A 17 -4.03 6.18 -11.90
C THR A 17 -2.52 6.09 -12.06
N ARG A 18 -1.85 5.53 -11.04
CA ARG A 18 -0.43 5.18 -11.08
C ARG A 18 -0.30 3.68 -10.88
N LYS A 19 0.56 3.05 -11.70
CA LYS A 19 0.83 1.61 -11.62
C LYS A 19 2.30 1.43 -11.28
N PHE A 20 2.58 0.64 -10.28
CA PHE A 20 3.95 0.44 -9.82
C PHE A 20 4.09 -0.87 -9.07
N GLY A 21 5.31 -1.25 -8.81
CA GLY A 21 5.69 -2.47 -8.11
C GLY A 21 6.55 -3.32 -8.98
N GLY A 22 6.66 -4.46 -8.67
CA GLY A 22 7.13 -5.74 -8.86
C GLY A 22 7.98 -6.23 -7.68
N LYS A 23 7.34 -6.61 -6.60
CA LYS A 23 8.00 -7.27 -5.47
C LYS A 23 7.62 -8.73 -5.44
N THR A 24 8.61 -9.61 -5.59
CA THR A 24 8.43 -11.05 -5.38
C THR A 24 8.69 -11.38 -3.90
N LEU A 25 7.73 -12.04 -3.28
CA LEU A 25 7.76 -12.34 -1.86
C LEU A 25 8.23 -13.75 -1.61
N SER A 26 9.32 -13.90 -0.83
CA SER A 26 9.86 -15.21 -0.48
C SER A 26 9.18 -15.80 0.75
N GLU A 27 9.27 -17.12 0.90
CA GLU A 27 8.83 -17.82 2.11
C GLU A 27 9.54 -17.27 3.35
N GLU A 28 10.85 -17.04 3.27
CA GLU A 28 11.64 -16.50 4.39
C GLU A 28 11.13 -15.13 4.83
N GLU A 29 10.78 -14.26 3.89
CA GLU A 29 10.24 -12.94 4.19
C GLU A 29 8.88 -13.03 4.88
N ILE A 30 8.01 -13.94 4.41
CA ILE A 30 6.68 -14.16 5.01
C ILE A 30 6.81 -14.59 6.46
N VAL A 31 7.65 -15.59 6.72
CA VAL A 31 7.86 -16.15 8.06
C VAL A 31 8.51 -15.13 8.99
N ARG A 32 9.52 -14.41 8.51
CA ARG A 32 10.23 -13.39 9.29
C ARG A 32 9.32 -12.28 9.77
N PHE A 33 8.52 -11.71 8.88
CA PHE A 33 7.55 -10.68 9.26
C PHE A 33 6.53 -11.22 10.27
N ALA A 34 5.99 -12.40 9.99
CA ALA A 34 4.93 -12.98 10.82
C ALA A 34 5.43 -13.35 12.23
N LYS A 35 6.65 -13.86 12.36
CA LYS A 35 7.22 -14.14 13.67
C LYS A 35 7.29 -12.91 14.56
N GLU A 36 7.50 -11.76 13.96
CA GLU A 36 7.60 -10.50 14.68
C GLU A 36 6.24 -9.87 14.98
N PHE A 37 5.28 -9.93 14.05
CA PHE A 37 4.04 -9.14 14.13
C PHE A 37 2.75 -9.94 14.09
N ASP A 38 2.74 -11.17 13.56
CA ASP A 38 1.51 -11.97 13.37
C ASP A 38 1.84 -13.47 13.35
N PRO A 39 2.23 -14.04 14.51
CA PRO A 39 2.77 -15.39 14.56
C PRO A 39 1.71 -16.49 14.54
N GLN A 40 0.66 -16.32 13.76
CA GLN A 40 -0.34 -17.38 13.56
C GLN A 40 0.28 -18.52 12.74
N PRO A 41 -0.09 -19.80 13.04
CA PRO A 41 0.57 -20.97 12.44
C PRO A 41 0.64 -20.96 10.92
N PHE A 42 -0.41 -20.51 10.23
CA PHE A 42 -0.45 -20.49 8.76
C PHE A 42 0.47 -19.43 8.13
N HIS A 43 1.09 -18.57 8.94
CA HIS A 43 2.07 -17.58 8.49
C HIS A 43 3.51 -17.97 8.86
N VAL A 44 3.70 -18.84 9.85
CA VAL A 44 5.05 -19.12 10.39
C VAL A 44 5.49 -20.58 10.26
N ASP A 45 4.55 -21.50 10.08
CA ASP A 45 4.83 -22.94 10.05
C ASP A 45 4.25 -23.56 8.77
N PRO A 46 5.11 -23.91 7.78
CA PRO A 46 4.66 -24.50 6.52
C PRO A 46 3.84 -25.78 6.69
N GLU A 47 4.18 -26.63 7.67
CA GLU A 47 3.44 -27.88 7.92
C GLU A 47 2.04 -27.60 8.48
N ALA A 48 1.96 -26.72 9.46
CA ALA A 48 0.67 -26.29 10.02
C ALA A 48 -0.18 -25.58 8.97
N ALA A 49 0.44 -24.74 8.15
CA ALA A 49 -0.23 -24.04 7.05
C ALA A 49 -0.80 -25.01 6.02
N ALA A 50 -0.07 -26.08 5.68
CA ALA A 50 -0.55 -27.09 4.75
C ALA A 50 -1.81 -27.80 5.24
N ARG A 51 -1.97 -27.93 6.55
CA ARG A 51 -3.15 -28.54 7.18
C ARG A 51 -4.29 -27.54 7.43
N SER A 52 -4.03 -26.25 7.20
CA SER A 52 -5.02 -25.21 7.39
C SER A 52 -5.98 -25.10 6.21
N VAL A 53 -7.02 -24.28 6.36
CA VAL A 53 -7.97 -23.97 5.27
C VAL A 53 -7.30 -23.36 4.05
N TYR A 54 -6.10 -22.80 4.22
CA TYR A 54 -5.32 -22.18 3.14
C TYR A 54 -4.50 -23.19 2.32
N GLY A 55 -4.29 -24.39 2.84
CA GLY A 55 -3.55 -25.45 2.16
C GLY A 55 -2.07 -25.18 1.92
N GLY A 56 -1.51 -24.21 2.60
CA GLY A 56 -0.11 -23.80 2.49
C GLY A 56 0.14 -22.45 3.13
N LEU A 57 1.41 -22.08 3.22
CA LEU A 57 1.83 -20.83 3.84
C LEU A 57 1.25 -19.62 3.10
N ILE A 58 0.77 -18.65 3.87
CA ILE A 58 0.31 -17.36 3.35
C ILE A 58 0.92 -16.20 4.13
N ALA A 59 1.10 -15.07 3.47
CA ALA A 59 1.56 -13.84 4.11
C ALA A 59 0.48 -13.28 5.02
N SER A 60 0.90 -12.68 6.14
CA SER A 60 0.01 -11.86 6.95
C SER A 60 -0.58 -10.71 6.10
N GLY A 61 -1.84 -10.43 6.28
CA GLY A 61 -2.47 -9.27 5.61
C GLY A 61 -1.75 -7.97 5.94
N TRP A 62 -1.24 -7.81 7.16
CA TRP A 62 -0.46 -6.63 7.55
C TRP A 62 0.88 -6.55 6.82
N HIS A 63 1.47 -7.69 6.49
CA HIS A 63 2.66 -7.75 5.66
C HIS A 63 2.35 -7.25 4.23
N THR A 64 1.22 -7.67 3.68
CA THR A 64 0.75 -7.20 2.37
C THR A 64 0.55 -5.69 2.37
N CYS A 65 -0.05 -5.13 3.43
CA CYS A 65 -0.17 -3.68 3.60
C CYS A 65 1.18 -2.98 3.66
N ALA A 66 2.13 -3.54 4.41
CA ALA A 66 3.48 -2.98 4.54
C ALA A 66 4.23 -2.97 3.20
N LEU A 67 4.06 -4.03 2.40
CA LEU A 67 4.64 -4.10 1.06
C LEU A 67 4.04 -3.05 0.13
N ALA A 68 2.73 -2.84 0.18
CA ALA A 68 2.06 -1.78 -0.58
C ALA A 68 2.65 -0.41 -0.20
N MET A 69 2.82 -0.15 1.10
CA MET A 69 3.44 1.09 1.57
C MET A 69 4.86 1.26 1.04
N ARG A 70 5.68 0.21 1.08
CA ARG A 70 7.05 0.27 0.56
C ARG A 70 7.05 0.60 -0.93
N MET A 71 6.21 -0.06 -1.72
CA MET A 71 6.08 0.22 -3.15
C MET A 71 5.61 1.65 -3.43
N MET A 72 4.67 2.17 -2.63
CA MET A 72 4.22 3.56 -2.71
C MET A 72 5.36 4.54 -2.42
N CYS A 73 6.15 4.25 -1.37
CA CYS A 73 7.31 5.07 -1.02
C CYS A 73 8.29 5.15 -2.19
N ASP A 74 8.64 4.01 -2.76
CA ASP A 74 9.59 3.94 -3.87
C ASP A 74 9.06 4.61 -5.15
N ALA A 75 7.76 4.50 -5.40
CA ALA A 75 7.14 5.02 -6.62
C ALA A 75 6.91 6.53 -6.60
N TYR A 76 6.45 7.09 -5.47
CA TYR A 76 6.09 8.51 -5.44
C TYR A 76 6.19 9.19 -4.06
N LEU A 77 5.98 8.49 -2.95
CA LEU A 77 5.89 9.16 -1.64
C LEU A 77 7.21 9.81 -1.21
N LEU A 78 8.35 9.16 -1.43
CA LEU A 78 9.65 9.72 -1.07
C LEU A 78 10.01 10.97 -1.89
N ASP A 79 9.44 11.08 -3.10
CA ASP A 79 9.61 12.23 -3.97
C ASP A 79 8.49 13.26 -3.82
N SER A 80 7.56 13.04 -2.91
CA SER A 80 6.38 13.87 -2.70
C SER A 80 6.49 14.73 -1.46
N ALA A 81 5.83 15.89 -1.48
CA ALA A 81 5.66 16.75 -0.30
C ALA A 81 4.59 16.15 0.63
N SER A 82 4.76 14.89 1.01
CA SER A 82 3.82 14.15 1.85
C SER A 82 3.75 14.73 3.25
N GLN A 83 2.54 14.83 3.79
CA GLN A 83 2.25 15.32 5.13
C GLN A 83 1.54 14.25 5.97
N GLY A 84 1.66 12.98 5.55
CA GLY A 84 1.05 11.85 6.25
C GLY A 84 -0.36 11.53 5.79
N SER A 85 -1.06 10.76 6.60
CA SER A 85 -2.41 10.29 6.29
C SER A 85 -3.29 10.42 7.53
N PRO A 86 -4.57 10.83 7.37
CA PRO A 86 -5.52 10.80 8.49
C PRO A 86 -5.95 9.38 8.86
N GLY A 87 -5.70 8.41 7.99
CA GLY A 87 -6.03 7.01 8.26
C GLY A 87 -6.45 6.25 7.02
N VAL A 88 -6.77 4.99 7.25
CA VAL A 88 -7.29 4.05 6.27
C VAL A 88 -8.73 3.71 6.67
N GLU A 89 -9.66 3.87 5.75
CA GLU A 89 -11.08 3.60 5.99
C GLU A 89 -11.41 2.11 5.89
N GLU A 90 -10.74 1.42 4.96
CA GLU A 90 -11.03 0.04 4.65
C GLU A 90 -9.79 -0.67 4.14
N VAL A 91 -9.58 -1.89 4.60
CA VAL A 91 -8.64 -2.84 4.02
C VAL A 91 -9.39 -4.15 3.82
N LYS A 92 -9.34 -4.68 2.60
CA LYS A 92 -9.90 -6.01 2.27
C LYS A 92 -8.79 -6.88 1.72
N TRP A 93 -8.57 -8.02 2.35
CA TRP A 93 -7.70 -9.07 1.85
C TRP A 93 -8.55 -10.06 1.07
N LEU A 94 -8.52 -9.94 -0.25
CA LEU A 94 -9.44 -10.64 -1.15
C LEU A 94 -8.98 -12.06 -1.50
N LYS A 95 -7.66 -12.27 -1.54
CA LYS A 95 -7.03 -13.57 -1.81
C LYS A 95 -5.75 -13.72 -1.00
N PRO A 96 -5.39 -14.94 -0.60
CA PRO A 96 -4.12 -15.19 0.07
C PRO A 96 -2.93 -14.82 -0.83
N VAL A 97 -1.92 -14.21 -0.23
CA VAL A 97 -0.62 -13.98 -0.87
C VAL A 97 0.31 -15.13 -0.47
N ARG A 98 0.91 -15.77 -1.46
CA ARG A 98 1.69 -16.98 -1.28
C ARG A 98 3.17 -16.74 -1.56
N PRO A 99 4.06 -17.60 -1.01
CA PRO A 99 5.47 -17.56 -1.37
C PRO A 99 5.65 -17.63 -2.88
N GLY A 100 6.50 -16.79 -3.42
CA GLY A 100 6.77 -16.71 -4.85
C GLY A 100 5.85 -15.77 -5.63
N ASP A 101 4.80 -15.26 -5.01
CA ASP A 101 3.94 -14.27 -5.67
C ASP A 101 4.71 -12.98 -5.94
N THR A 102 4.49 -12.43 -7.13
CA THR A 102 5.01 -11.11 -7.53
C THR A 102 3.89 -10.10 -7.49
N LEU A 103 4.03 -9.08 -6.66
CA LEU A 103 2.98 -8.13 -6.35
C LEU A 103 3.22 -6.80 -7.02
N ARG A 104 2.14 -6.18 -7.52
CA ARG A 104 2.12 -4.82 -8.06
C ARG A 104 0.91 -4.06 -7.53
N VAL A 105 0.97 -2.74 -7.59
CA VAL A 105 -0.09 -1.87 -7.07
C VAL A 105 -0.61 -0.96 -8.16
N GLU A 106 -1.93 -0.77 -8.16
CA GLU A 106 -2.62 0.27 -8.91
C GLU A 106 -3.23 1.25 -7.92
N PHE A 107 -2.87 2.51 -8.05
CA PHE A 107 -3.28 3.61 -7.19
C PHE A 107 -4.16 4.58 -8.00
N THR A 108 -5.38 4.82 -7.53
CA THR A 108 -6.33 5.71 -8.19
C THR A 108 -6.83 6.77 -7.22
N VAL A 109 -6.76 8.03 -7.62
CA VAL A 109 -7.31 9.14 -6.85
C VAL A 109 -8.81 9.25 -7.10
N LEU A 110 -9.60 9.16 -6.03
CA LEU A 110 -11.06 9.19 -6.09
C LEU A 110 -11.63 10.58 -5.81
N GLU A 111 -11.07 11.30 -4.84
CA GLU A 111 -11.49 12.62 -4.44
C GLU A 111 -10.27 13.45 -4.06
N SER A 112 -10.40 14.77 -4.14
CA SER A 112 -9.30 15.69 -3.82
C SER A 112 -9.86 17.04 -3.39
N ARG A 113 -9.35 17.58 -2.28
CA ARG A 113 -9.74 18.90 -1.81
C ARG A 113 -8.66 19.56 -0.95
N PRO A 114 -8.57 20.87 -0.92
CA PRO A 114 -7.74 21.56 0.08
C PRO A 114 -8.33 21.34 1.49
N LEU A 115 -7.49 21.38 2.50
CA LEU A 115 -7.94 21.40 3.89
C LEU A 115 -8.29 22.84 4.29
N GLU A 116 -9.49 23.05 4.85
CA GLU A 116 -9.91 24.37 5.31
C GLU A 116 -9.04 24.88 6.46
N SER A 117 -8.74 24.00 7.41
CA SER A 117 -7.93 24.32 8.59
C SER A 117 -6.44 24.54 8.27
N LYS A 118 -5.96 24.01 7.15
CA LYS A 118 -4.57 24.11 6.69
C LYS A 118 -4.54 24.34 5.18
N PRO A 119 -4.78 25.55 4.72
CA PRO A 119 -4.94 25.85 3.27
C PRO A 119 -3.74 25.48 2.40
N HIS A 120 -2.55 25.36 2.98
CA HIS A 120 -1.35 24.95 2.27
C HIS A 120 -1.22 23.42 2.08
N ILE A 121 -2.20 22.65 2.59
CA ILE A 121 -2.27 21.20 2.47
C ILE A 121 -3.52 20.81 1.70
N GLY A 122 -3.38 19.88 0.77
CA GLY A 122 -4.49 19.22 0.12
C GLY A 122 -4.60 17.77 0.58
N LEU A 123 -5.84 17.29 0.64
CA LEU A 123 -6.17 15.90 0.99
C LEU A 123 -6.67 15.19 -0.26
N ILE A 124 -6.17 14.00 -0.50
CA ILE A 124 -6.73 13.08 -1.49
C ILE A 124 -7.39 11.89 -0.78
N HIS A 125 -8.46 11.39 -1.38
CA HIS A 125 -9.05 10.10 -1.05
C HIS A 125 -8.75 9.16 -2.20
N ALA A 126 -8.17 8.01 -1.91
CA ALA A 126 -7.63 7.14 -2.94
C ALA A 126 -7.91 5.66 -2.67
N GLN A 127 -7.79 4.90 -3.73
CA GLN A 127 -7.91 3.46 -3.71
C GLN A 127 -6.58 2.85 -4.16
N TRP A 128 -6.11 1.86 -3.41
CA TRP A 128 -4.97 1.02 -3.79
C TRP A 128 -5.47 -0.39 -3.99
N ARG A 129 -5.14 -0.97 -5.15
CA ARG A 129 -5.38 -2.37 -5.44
C ARG A 129 -4.05 -3.07 -5.67
N MET A 130 -3.85 -4.18 -5.00
CA MET A 130 -2.66 -4.99 -5.19
C MET A 130 -3.02 -6.25 -5.96
N TYR A 131 -2.20 -6.57 -6.95
CA TYR A 131 -2.38 -7.71 -7.84
C TYR A 131 -1.17 -8.63 -7.78
N ASN A 132 -1.42 -9.93 -7.94
CA ASN A 132 -0.35 -10.91 -8.11
C ASN A 132 0.01 -11.08 -9.58
N GLN A 133 0.92 -12.02 -9.89
CA GLN A 133 1.39 -12.30 -11.25
C GLN A 133 0.33 -12.89 -12.18
N LYS A 134 -0.79 -13.33 -11.63
CA LYS A 134 -1.95 -13.86 -12.40
C LYS A 134 -3.01 -12.78 -12.61
N ASP A 135 -2.69 -11.52 -12.33
CA ASP A 135 -3.62 -10.39 -12.37
C ASP A 135 -4.85 -10.55 -11.45
N GLU A 136 -4.69 -11.33 -10.40
CA GLU A 136 -5.73 -11.46 -9.37
C GLU A 136 -5.57 -10.36 -8.33
N CYS A 137 -6.65 -9.66 -8.00
CA CYS A 137 -6.64 -8.66 -6.94
C CYS A 137 -6.60 -9.35 -5.58
N VAL A 138 -5.49 -9.20 -4.87
CA VAL A 138 -5.26 -9.83 -3.57
C VAL A 138 -5.62 -8.93 -2.39
N MET A 139 -5.55 -7.61 -2.60
CA MET A 139 -5.87 -6.63 -1.56
C MET A 139 -6.46 -5.37 -2.18
N GLN A 140 -7.40 -4.76 -1.46
CA GLN A 140 -7.94 -3.45 -1.78
C GLN A 140 -7.94 -2.60 -0.52
N MET A 141 -7.51 -1.35 -0.65
CA MET A 141 -7.44 -0.40 0.45
C MET A 141 -8.04 0.93 0.01
N LEU A 142 -8.83 1.54 0.90
CA LEU A 142 -9.34 2.90 0.74
C LEU A 142 -8.79 3.75 1.88
N GLY A 143 -8.30 4.93 1.56
CA GLY A 143 -7.76 5.81 2.58
C GLY A 143 -7.40 7.18 2.04
N GLY A 144 -6.86 8.02 2.92
CA GLY A 144 -6.47 9.38 2.61
C GLY A 144 -4.97 9.57 2.54
N GLY A 145 -4.57 10.64 1.90
CA GLY A 145 -3.19 11.12 1.89
C GLY A 145 -3.17 12.63 1.86
N MET A 146 -2.26 13.22 2.60
CA MET A 146 -2.09 14.68 2.66
C MET A 146 -0.78 15.08 2.01
N PHE A 147 -0.82 16.12 1.20
CA PHE A 147 0.34 16.64 0.50
C PHE A 147 0.34 18.16 0.56
N ARG A 148 1.53 18.74 0.66
CA ARG A 148 1.66 20.19 0.57
C ARG A 148 1.29 20.65 -0.83
N ARG A 149 0.65 21.80 -0.92
CA ARG A 149 0.33 22.46 -2.19
C ARG A 149 1.57 23.20 -2.71
N ARG A 150 1.69 23.24 -4.05
CA ARG A 150 2.89 23.78 -4.71
C ARG A 150 3.07 25.26 -4.46
N ALA A 151 2.00 26.01 -4.51
CA ALA A 151 2.06 27.42 -4.30
C ALA A 151 0.80 27.92 -3.60
N VAL A 152 0.90 28.19 -2.30
CA VAL A 152 -0.14 28.89 -1.54
C VAL A 152 0.51 30.09 -0.91
N PRO A 153 0.01 31.29 -1.23
CA PRO A 153 0.47 32.52 -0.59
C PRO A 153 0.26 32.47 0.92
#